data_99862cf43e106aebfe94ea8a577cf76e
#
_entry.id   99862cf43e106aebfe94ea8a577cf76e
#
_cell.length_a   1.000
_cell.length_b   1.000
_cell.length_c   1.000
_cell.angle_alpha   90.00
_cell.angle_beta   90.00
_cell.angle_gamma   90.00
#
_symmetry.space_group_name_H-M   'P 1'
#
loop_
_entity.id
_entity.type
_entity.pdbx_description
1 polymer ?
#
loop_
_entity_poly.entity_id
_entity_poly.type
_entity_poly.pdbx_seq_one_letter_code
_entity_poly.pdbx_strand_id
1 'polypeptide(L)'
;MCIRDRQWRGRWDTIQTISAWLVPVLLGVAFGNLVAGMKIIVADPKTPFVEVGPENVDIANAGMSQIHSFIGLGEFPFSQLLSLLIGGSGFAILGGLVIASLSLVQGANFLALKTDGAVQERAVAIAPKLGLISTILTAVFAVWGTFAFKGDGFLFALIFLVLAAVCLIVSLLFAFKGASAKAFTFNSIAIAMAVAWVFAMLFPNVMKSSIDPAYSLTIAQSSASAGTQIVMTVAAIILVPIVLGYTIWSVYMFRARISVAPAGGLEPDKIREGANFLVG
;
A
#
# COMPACT_ATOMS: atom_id res chain seq x y z
N MET A 1 -29.58 10.28 20.03
CA MET A 1 -29.02 9.07 19.40
C MET A 1 -30.06 7.97 19.45
N CYS A 2 -30.60 7.54 18.32
CA CYS A 2 -31.74 6.63 18.28
C CYS A 2 -31.35 5.23 18.76
N ILE A 3 -32.30 4.53 19.45
CA ILE A 3 -32.17 3.14 19.91
C ILE A 3 -31.70 2.20 18.78
N ARG A 4 -32.05 2.51 17.54
CA ARG A 4 -31.67 1.80 16.32
C ARG A 4 -30.13 1.77 16.11
N ASP A 5 -29.43 2.86 16.42
CA ASP A 5 -27.96 2.94 16.27
C ASP A 5 -27.24 2.04 17.27
N ARG A 6 -27.81 1.85 18.45
CA ARG A 6 -27.24 1.00 19.49
C ARG A 6 -27.29 -0.49 19.15
N GLN A 7 -28.36 -0.96 18.50
CA GLN A 7 -28.52 -2.38 18.11
C GLN A 7 -27.60 -2.79 16.97
N TRP A 8 -27.27 -1.87 16.05
CA TRP A 8 -26.43 -2.15 14.88
C TRP A 8 -24.96 -1.84 15.11
N ARG A 9 -24.60 -1.17 16.20
CA ARG A 9 -23.23 -0.72 16.48
C ARG A 9 -22.22 -1.87 16.39
N GLY A 10 -22.49 -3.00 17.03
CA GLY A 10 -21.57 -4.14 17.00
C GLY A 10 -21.36 -4.73 15.59
N ARG A 11 -22.38 -4.71 14.74
CA ARG A 11 -22.25 -5.16 13.35
C ARG A 11 -21.43 -4.19 12.50
N TRP A 12 -21.65 -2.90 12.67
CA TRP A 12 -20.86 -1.86 11.99
C TRP A 12 -19.40 -1.88 12.43
N ASP A 13 -19.13 -2.05 13.72
CA ASP A 13 -17.79 -2.17 14.26
C ASP A 13 -17.06 -3.39 13.66
N THR A 14 -17.74 -4.52 13.51
CA THR A 14 -17.20 -5.73 12.88
C THR A 14 -16.90 -5.51 11.40
N ILE A 15 -17.85 -4.95 10.63
CA ILE A 15 -17.66 -4.68 9.20
C ILE A 15 -16.49 -3.72 8.98
N GLN A 16 -16.42 -2.65 9.79
CA GLN A 16 -15.33 -1.68 9.72
C GLN A 16 -13.98 -2.31 10.04
N THR A 17 -13.91 -3.20 11.03
CA THR A 17 -12.68 -3.92 11.38
C THR A 17 -12.24 -4.83 10.25
N ILE A 18 -13.16 -5.62 9.67
CA ILE A 18 -12.86 -6.50 8.53
C ILE A 18 -12.36 -5.68 7.34
N SER A 19 -13.04 -4.58 7.00
CA SER A 19 -12.64 -3.71 5.89
C SER A 19 -11.27 -3.09 6.11
N ALA A 20 -10.95 -2.65 7.34
CA ALA A 20 -9.67 -2.08 7.70
C ALA A 20 -8.51 -3.08 7.55
N TRP A 21 -8.75 -4.38 7.75
CA TRP A 21 -7.77 -5.43 7.50
C TRP A 21 -7.68 -5.83 6.02
N LEU A 22 -8.81 -5.88 5.34
CA LEU A 22 -8.89 -6.37 3.97
C LEU A 22 -8.13 -5.47 3.00
N VAL A 23 -8.26 -4.15 3.16
CA VAL A 23 -7.63 -3.17 2.24
C VAL A 23 -6.10 -3.31 2.20
N PRO A 24 -5.35 -3.25 3.31
CA PRO A 24 -3.89 -3.39 3.26
C PRO A 24 -3.44 -4.79 2.81
N VAL A 25 -4.17 -5.84 3.17
CA VAL A 25 -3.86 -7.20 2.71
C VAL A 25 -4.01 -7.31 1.20
N LEU A 26 -5.14 -6.89 0.63
CA LEU A 26 -5.38 -6.95 -0.81
C LEU A 26 -4.39 -6.07 -1.59
N LEU A 27 -4.09 -4.88 -1.08
CA LEU A 27 -3.08 -4.00 -1.67
C LEU A 27 -1.70 -4.66 -1.69
N GLY A 28 -1.31 -5.31 -0.60
CA GLY A 28 -0.04 -6.02 -0.51
C GLY A 28 0.03 -7.25 -1.42
N VAL A 29 -1.08 -7.98 -1.57
CA VAL A 29 -1.19 -9.07 -2.54
C VAL A 29 -1.03 -8.54 -3.96
N ALA A 30 -1.64 -7.40 -4.29
CA ALA A 30 -1.50 -6.77 -5.60
C ALA A 30 -0.04 -6.40 -5.91
N PHE A 31 0.66 -5.75 -4.97
CA PHE A 31 2.09 -5.45 -5.14
C PHE A 31 2.97 -6.70 -5.20
N GLY A 32 2.65 -7.73 -4.43
CA GLY A 32 3.34 -9.01 -4.51
C GLY A 32 3.20 -9.66 -5.89
N ASN A 33 2.00 -9.65 -6.46
CA ASN A 33 1.74 -10.17 -7.81
C ASN A 33 2.45 -9.34 -8.89
N LEU A 34 2.51 -8.01 -8.74
CA LEU A 34 3.25 -7.16 -9.67
C LEU A 34 4.73 -7.53 -9.72
N VAL A 35 5.36 -7.78 -8.57
CA VAL A 35 6.78 -8.17 -8.49
C VAL A 35 7.00 -9.59 -9.01
N ALA A 36 6.15 -10.53 -8.63
CA ALA A 36 6.25 -11.95 -9.03
C ALA A 36 5.95 -12.17 -10.51
N GLY A 37 5.20 -11.27 -11.13
CA GLY A 37 4.66 -11.40 -12.47
C GLY A 37 3.29 -12.07 -12.49
N MET A 38 2.44 -11.60 -13.39
CA MET A 38 1.08 -12.09 -13.58
C MET A 38 1.01 -12.99 -14.82
N LYS A 39 0.00 -13.86 -14.89
CA LYS A 39 -0.24 -14.71 -16.06
C LYS A 39 -0.85 -13.87 -17.19
N ILE A 40 0.00 -13.11 -17.88
CA ILE A 40 -0.38 -12.26 -19.00
C ILE A 40 0.14 -12.87 -20.26
N ILE A 41 -0.71 -12.91 -21.30
CA ILE A 41 -0.37 -13.29 -22.66
C ILE A 41 -0.62 -12.12 -23.61
N VAL A 42 -0.02 -12.18 -24.77
CA VAL A 42 -0.38 -11.33 -25.92
C VAL A 42 -1.29 -12.14 -26.83
N ALA A 43 -2.43 -11.56 -27.21
CA ALA A 43 -3.44 -12.17 -28.03
C ALA A 43 -3.89 -11.22 -29.16
N ASP A 44 -4.45 -11.77 -30.21
CA ASP A 44 -5.11 -11.00 -31.27
C ASP A 44 -6.42 -10.41 -30.71
N PRO A 45 -6.77 -9.14 -31.01
CA PRO A 45 -8.03 -8.52 -30.60
C PRO A 45 -9.31 -9.31 -30.99
N LYS A 46 -9.23 -10.12 -32.05
CA LYS A 46 -10.35 -10.98 -32.48
C LYS A 46 -10.47 -12.25 -31.64
N THR A 47 -9.37 -12.70 -31.05
CA THR A 47 -9.32 -13.92 -30.23
C THR A 47 -8.58 -13.64 -28.91
N PRO A 48 -9.20 -12.87 -27.99
CA PRO A 48 -8.51 -12.27 -26.84
C PRO A 48 -8.00 -13.27 -25.80
N PHE A 49 -8.37 -14.54 -25.89
CA PHE A 49 -7.94 -15.59 -24.98
C PHE A 49 -7.03 -16.63 -25.61
N VAL A 50 -6.69 -16.47 -26.89
CA VAL A 50 -5.77 -17.35 -27.62
C VAL A 50 -4.39 -16.69 -27.63
N GLU A 51 -3.40 -17.40 -27.13
CA GLU A 51 -2.00 -16.97 -27.06
C GLU A 51 -1.41 -16.84 -28.47
N VAL A 52 -0.77 -15.71 -28.73
CA VAL A 52 0.12 -15.53 -29.88
C VAL A 52 1.50 -16.04 -29.48
N GLY A 53 2.11 -16.95 -30.26
CA GLY A 53 3.45 -17.46 -29.94
C GLY A 53 4.47 -16.35 -29.70
N PRO A 54 5.41 -16.52 -28.75
CA PRO A 54 6.35 -15.46 -28.35
C PRO A 54 7.21 -14.93 -29.52
N GLU A 55 7.44 -15.76 -30.55
CA GLU A 55 8.13 -15.38 -31.77
C GLU A 55 7.33 -14.44 -32.69
N ASN A 56 6.01 -14.40 -32.54
CA ASN A 56 5.12 -13.58 -33.34
C ASN A 56 4.61 -12.33 -32.59
N VAL A 57 5.13 -12.05 -31.43
CA VAL A 57 4.77 -10.85 -30.66
C VAL A 57 5.42 -9.63 -31.30
N ASP A 58 4.58 -8.74 -31.86
CA ASP A 58 5.03 -7.45 -32.38
C ASP A 58 5.16 -6.44 -31.22
N ILE A 59 6.35 -6.34 -30.66
CA ILE A 59 6.66 -5.45 -29.54
C ILE A 59 6.46 -3.96 -29.92
N ALA A 60 6.66 -3.61 -31.19
CA ALA A 60 6.55 -2.23 -31.66
C ALA A 60 5.11 -1.75 -31.82
N ASN A 61 4.21 -2.66 -32.23
CA ASN A 61 2.81 -2.34 -32.57
C ASN A 61 1.79 -3.07 -31.68
N ALA A 62 2.21 -3.68 -30.59
CA ALA A 62 1.36 -4.51 -29.72
C ALA A 62 0.07 -3.80 -29.24
N GLY A 63 0.05 -2.48 -29.18
CA GLY A 63 -1.14 -1.71 -28.81
C GLY A 63 -2.19 -1.54 -29.91
N MET A 64 -1.86 -1.86 -31.18
CA MET A 64 -2.78 -1.68 -32.32
C MET A 64 -3.26 -3.01 -32.91
N SER A 65 -2.37 -3.99 -33.02
CA SER A 65 -2.67 -5.29 -33.64
C SER A 65 -2.81 -6.44 -32.64
N GLN A 66 -2.32 -6.27 -31.45
CA GLN A 66 -2.30 -7.29 -30.40
C GLN A 66 -2.68 -6.67 -29.06
N ILE A 67 -3.30 -7.43 -28.20
CA ILE A 67 -3.71 -6.99 -26.85
C ILE A 67 -3.08 -7.89 -25.78
N HIS A 68 -2.78 -7.28 -24.64
CA HIS A 68 -2.40 -8.03 -23.45
C HIS A 68 -3.67 -8.50 -22.73
N SER A 69 -3.80 -9.79 -22.51
CA SER A 69 -4.91 -10.37 -21.77
C SER A 69 -4.43 -11.33 -20.70
N PHE A 70 -5.23 -11.46 -19.64
CA PHE A 70 -4.97 -12.45 -18.59
C PHE A 70 -5.49 -13.81 -19.06
N ILE A 71 -4.65 -14.84 -18.96
CA ILE A 71 -5.09 -16.20 -19.26
C ILE A 71 -6.23 -16.57 -18.34
N GLY A 72 -7.29 -17.07 -18.99
CA GLY A 72 -8.40 -17.73 -18.32
C GLY A 72 -9.47 -16.81 -17.73
N LEU A 73 -9.43 -15.46 -17.87
CA LEU A 73 -10.53 -14.57 -17.45
C LEU A 73 -11.87 -14.89 -18.15
N GLY A 74 -11.86 -15.69 -19.24
CA GLY A 74 -13.07 -16.09 -19.96
C GLY A 74 -13.85 -17.25 -19.37
N GLU A 75 -13.21 -18.13 -18.59
CA GLU A 75 -13.86 -19.39 -18.19
C GLU A 75 -14.46 -19.40 -16.77
N PHE A 76 -13.79 -18.83 -15.75
CA PHE A 76 -14.32 -18.76 -14.39
C PHE A 76 -13.69 -17.60 -13.60
N PRO A 77 -14.36 -16.48 -13.43
CA PRO A 77 -13.80 -15.28 -12.79
C PRO A 77 -13.35 -15.50 -11.33
N PHE A 78 -13.99 -16.43 -10.61
CA PHE A 78 -13.67 -16.66 -9.21
C PHE A 78 -12.39 -17.50 -9.00
N SER A 79 -12.18 -18.55 -9.78
CA SER A 79 -10.98 -19.40 -9.66
C SER A 79 -9.72 -18.61 -10.01
N GLN A 80 -9.84 -17.62 -10.86
CA GLN A 80 -8.74 -16.77 -11.29
C GLN A 80 -8.48 -15.62 -10.37
N LEU A 81 -9.52 -15.00 -9.80
CA LEU A 81 -9.36 -14.11 -8.66
C LEU A 81 -8.59 -14.82 -7.54
N LEU A 82 -8.93 -16.10 -7.28
CA LEU A 82 -8.24 -16.90 -6.29
C LEU A 82 -6.78 -17.18 -6.69
N SER A 83 -6.51 -17.46 -7.96
CA SER A 83 -5.13 -17.63 -8.46
C SER A 83 -4.31 -16.36 -8.43
N LEU A 84 -4.92 -15.20 -8.64
CA LEU A 84 -4.29 -13.89 -8.43
C LEU A 84 -4.02 -13.61 -6.95
N LEU A 85 -4.95 -13.99 -6.07
CA LEU A 85 -4.78 -13.82 -4.62
C LEU A 85 -3.71 -14.74 -4.05
N ILE A 86 -3.67 -16.00 -4.50
CA ILE A 86 -2.72 -16.99 -3.98
C ILE A 86 -1.34 -16.84 -4.65
N GLY A 87 -1.28 -16.27 -5.88
CA GLY A 87 -0.06 -16.17 -6.69
C GLY A 87 0.73 -17.49 -6.65
N GLY A 88 1.13 -18.08 -7.73
CA GLY A 88 1.65 -19.44 -7.78
C GLY A 88 2.78 -19.84 -6.81
N SER A 89 3.24 -18.96 -5.94
CA SER A 89 4.37 -19.16 -5.01
C SER A 89 4.10 -18.73 -3.56
N GLY A 90 2.90 -18.28 -3.21
CA GLY A 90 2.63 -17.71 -1.87
C GLY A 90 3.29 -16.35 -1.61
N PHE A 91 4.13 -15.85 -2.52
CA PHE A 91 4.83 -14.57 -2.40
C PHE A 91 3.87 -13.38 -2.30
N ALA A 92 2.76 -13.42 -3.06
CA ALA A 92 1.74 -12.40 -3.02
C ALA A 92 1.05 -12.31 -1.63
N ILE A 93 0.76 -13.45 -1.01
CA ILE A 93 0.18 -13.49 0.35
C ILE A 93 1.15 -12.88 1.35
N LEU A 94 2.44 -13.20 1.23
CA LEU A 94 3.48 -12.61 2.07
C LEU A 94 3.50 -11.08 1.91
N GLY A 95 3.36 -10.55 0.68
CA GLY A 95 3.20 -9.13 0.41
C GLY A 95 1.99 -8.52 1.15
N GLY A 96 0.86 -9.23 1.16
CA GLY A 96 -0.32 -8.85 1.93
C GLY A 96 -0.05 -8.73 3.43
N LEU A 97 0.62 -9.72 4.01
CA LEU A 97 1.00 -9.72 5.42
C LEU A 97 2.01 -8.61 5.76
N VAL A 98 2.93 -8.31 4.85
CA VAL A 98 3.90 -7.21 5.00
C VAL A 98 3.18 -5.86 5.07
N ILE A 99 2.32 -5.53 4.11
CA ILE A 99 1.62 -4.23 4.13
C ILE A 99 0.68 -4.14 5.32
N ALA A 100 -0.02 -5.21 5.69
CA ALA A 100 -0.87 -5.23 6.88
C ALA A 100 -0.05 -4.98 8.16
N SER A 101 1.09 -5.64 8.32
CA SER A 101 1.96 -5.46 9.50
C SER A 101 2.58 -4.07 9.56
N LEU A 102 3.05 -3.50 8.43
CA LEU A 102 3.55 -2.13 8.35
C LEU A 102 2.47 -1.10 8.70
N SER A 103 1.24 -1.32 8.23
CA SER A 103 0.08 -0.46 8.54
C SER A 103 -0.27 -0.49 10.02
N LEU A 104 -0.17 -1.66 10.68
CA LEU A 104 -0.38 -1.78 12.12
C LEU A 104 0.68 -1.02 12.93
N VAL A 105 1.96 -1.14 12.55
CA VAL A 105 3.05 -0.37 13.18
C VAL A 105 2.82 1.13 13.02
N GLN A 106 2.42 1.55 11.82
CA GLN A 106 2.12 2.95 11.53
C GLN A 106 0.95 3.45 12.38
N GLY A 107 -0.13 2.65 12.46
CA GLY A 107 -1.29 2.95 13.30
C GLY A 107 -0.96 3.01 14.79
N ALA A 108 -0.17 2.07 15.32
CA ALA A 108 0.25 2.07 16.72
C ALA A 108 1.07 3.32 17.07
N ASN A 109 2.06 3.68 16.23
CA ASN A 109 2.84 4.90 16.41
C ASN A 109 1.98 6.17 16.30
N PHE A 110 1.01 6.19 15.38
CA PHE A 110 0.07 7.31 15.23
C PHE A 110 -0.83 7.48 16.45
N LEU A 111 -1.38 6.37 16.99
CA LEU A 111 -2.17 6.40 18.22
C LEU A 111 -1.35 6.92 19.40
N ALA A 112 -0.11 6.45 19.54
CA ALA A 112 0.80 6.94 20.58
C ALA A 112 1.08 8.45 20.48
N LEU A 113 1.00 9.05 19.29
CA LEU A 113 1.19 10.48 19.07
C LEU A 113 -0.07 11.31 19.34
N LYS A 114 -1.25 10.75 19.05
CA LYS A 114 -2.53 11.49 19.02
C LYS A 114 -3.39 11.27 20.26
N THR A 115 -3.06 10.31 21.12
CA THR A 115 -3.83 10.01 22.33
C THR A 115 -2.99 10.22 23.58
N ASP A 116 -3.67 10.35 24.73
CA ASP A 116 -3.07 10.41 26.05
C ASP A 116 -3.67 9.29 26.94
N GLY A 117 -3.01 9.00 28.09
CA GLY A 117 -3.45 8.03 29.08
C GLY A 117 -3.31 6.58 28.64
N ALA A 118 -4.22 5.70 29.09
CA ALA A 118 -4.11 4.25 28.91
C ALA A 118 -4.02 3.77 27.47
N VAL A 119 -4.59 4.52 26.51
CA VAL A 119 -4.50 4.20 25.07
C VAL A 119 -3.09 4.44 24.56
N GLN A 120 -2.48 5.56 24.92
CA GLN A 120 -1.10 5.89 24.59
C GLN A 120 -0.13 4.86 25.14
N GLU A 121 -0.25 4.51 26.43
CA GLU A 121 0.64 3.52 27.09
C GLU A 121 0.58 2.17 26.39
N ARG A 122 -0.64 1.69 26.05
CA ARG A 122 -0.80 0.43 25.29
C ARG A 122 -0.22 0.52 23.90
N ALA A 123 -0.42 1.64 23.19
CA ALA A 123 0.12 1.84 21.85
C ALA A 123 1.66 1.82 21.85
N VAL A 124 2.29 2.52 22.80
CA VAL A 124 3.76 2.52 22.97
C VAL A 124 4.29 1.13 23.33
N ALA A 125 3.58 0.37 24.16
CA ALA A 125 3.99 -0.98 24.56
C ALA A 125 3.88 -2.02 23.42
N ILE A 126 2.91 -1.85 22.51
CA ILE A 126 2.67 -2.78 21.40
C ILE A 126 3.51 -2.43 20.17
N ALA A 127 3.79 -1.15 19.90
CA ALA A 127 4.50 -0.67 18.73
C ALA A 127 5.85 -1.40 18.47
N PRO A 128 6.76 -1.61 19.44
CA PRO A 128 8.01 -2.29 19.18
C PRO A 128 7.83 -3.79 18.87
N LYS A 129 6.83 -4.45 19.44
CA LYS A 129 6.54 -5.87 19.17
C LYS A 129 6.03 -6.05 17.74
N LEU A 130 5.07 -5.22 17.33
CA LEU A 130 4.59 -5.18 15.94
C LEU A 130 5.70 -4.79 14.98
N GLY A 131 6.55 -3.82 15.36
CA GLY A 131 7.69 -3.37 14.58
C GLY A 131 8.70 -4.48 14.31
N LEU A 132 8.98 -5.33 15.30
CA LEU A 132 9.87 -6.49 15.12
C LEU A 132 9.29 -7.49 14.12
N ILE A 133 8.03 -7.86 14.29
CA ILE A 133 7.32 -8.78 13.37
C ILE A 133 7.30 -8.21 11.95
N SER A 134 6.93 -6.94 11.81
CA SER A 134 6.88 -6.26 10.52
C SER A 134 8.24 -6.19 9.84
N THR A 135 9.31 -5.90 10.59
CA THR A 135 10.67 -5.85 10.05
C THR A 135 11.12 -7.22 9.53
N ILE A 136 10.84 -8.31 10.26
CA ILE A 136 11.17 -9.67 9.83
C ILE A 136 10.40 -10.05 8.57
N LEU A 137 9.07 -9.83 8.55
CA LEU A 137 8.23 -10.12 7.39
C LEU A 137 8.69 -9.34 6.15
N THR A 138 8.98 -8.04 6.32
CA THR A 138 9.45 -7.19 5.23
C THR A 138 10.82 -7.63 4.74
N ALA A 139 11.75 -8.02 5.63
CA ALA A 139 13.05 -8.53 5.23
C ALA A 139 12.94 -9.83 4.42
N VAL A 140 12.11 -10.78 4.85
CA VAL A 140 11.87 -12.03 4.12
C VAL A 140 11.27 -11.74 2.74
N PHE A 141 10.26 -10.89 2.67
CA PHE A 141 9.61 -10.51 1.41
C PHE A 141 10.59 -9.84 0.45
N ALA A 142 11.36 -8.88 0.93
CA ALA A 142 12.27 -8.09 0.12
C ALA A 142 13.46 -8.92 -0.38
N VAL A 143 14.05 -9.77 0.47
CA VAL A 143 15.14 -10.68 0.08
C VAL A 143 14.61 -11.69 -0.94
N TRP A 144 13.50 -12.37 -0.63
CA TRP A 144 12.89 -13.31 -1.57
C TRP A 144 12.56 -12.65 -2.91
N GLY A 145 11.85 -11.51 -2.91
CA GLY A 145 11.48 -10.77 -4.12
C GLY A 145 12.69 -10.35 -4.96
N THR A 146 13.72 -9.78 -4.32
CA THR A 146 14.91 -9.29 -5.02
C THR A 146 15.71 -10.41 -5.70
N PHE A 147 15.85 -11.55 -5.04
CA PHE A 147 16.67 -12.66 -5.60
C PHE A 147 15.89 -13.61 -6.50
N ALA A 148 14.59 -13.83 -6.25
CA ALA A 148 13.77 -14.73 -7.07
C ALA A 148 13.29 -14.07 -8.37
N PHE A 149 13.00 -12.76 -8.36
CA PHE A 149 12.38 -12.06 -9.50
C PHE A 149 13.27 -10.95 -10.08
N LYS A 150 14.55 -11.25 -10.28
CA LYS A 150 15.53 -10.31 -10.85
C LYS A 150 15.04 -9.72 -12.18
N GLY A 151 15.28 -8.41 -12.37
CA GLY A 151 14.98 -7.67 -13.57
C GLY A 151 16.05 -6.64 -13.87
N ASP A 152 15.91 -5.90 -14.96
CA ASP A 152 16.90 -4.91 -15.41
C ASP A 152 17.11 -3.76 -14.40
N GLY A 153 16.09 -3.47 -13.58
CA GLY A 153 16.16 -2.49 -12.49
C GLY A 153 16.82 -2.98 -11.19
N PHE A 154 17.46 -4.16 -11.18
CA PHE A 154 18.00 -4.79 -9.97
C PHE A 154 18.91 -3.89 -9.13
N LEU A 155 19.81 -3.13 -9.75
CA LEU A 155 20.74 -2.24 -9.04
C LEU A 155 20.00 -1.10 -8.33
N PHE A 156 19.02 -0.49 -8.98
CA PHE A 156 18.18 0.55 -8.39
C PHE A 156 17.31 -0.03 -7.27
N ALA A 157 16.75 -1.21 -7.48
CA ALA A 157 15.99 -1.91 -6.47
C ALA A 157 16.83 -2.21 -5.23
N LEU A 158 18.09 -2.60 -5.38
CA LEU A 158 18.99 -2.85 -4.25
C LEU A 158 19.24 -1.58 -3.41
N ILE A 159 19.39 -0.42 -4.03
CA ILE A 159 19.56 0.85 -3.35
C ILE A 159 18.33 1.16 -2.49
N PHE A 160 17.11 1.08 -3.07
CA PHE A 160 15.89 1.33 -2.33
C PHE A 160 15.64 0.31 -1.24
N LEU A 161 16.02 -0.95 -1.46
CA LEU A 161 15.96 -2.02 -0.46
C LEU A 161 16.81 -1.69 0.77
N VAL A 162 18.07 -1.30 0.56
CA VAL A 162 18.99 -0.94 1.65
C VAL A 162 18.47 0.27 2.41
N LEU A 163 18.00 1.30 1.71
CA LEU A 163 17.42 2.50 2.35
C LEU A 163 16.18 2.14 3.17
N ALA A 164 15.28 1.31 2.63
CA ALA A 164 14.10 0.84 3.36
C ALA A 164 14.49 0.05 4.61
N ALA A 165 15.45 -0.87 4.51
CA ALA A 165 15.91 -1.67 5.63
C ALA A 165 16.53 -0.80 6.74
N VAL A 166 17.38 0.16 6.39
CA VAL A 166 17.97 1.11 7.36
C VAL A 166 16.86 1.91 8.06
N CYS A 167 15.90 2.45 7.30
CA CYS A 167 14.79 3.22 7.87
C CYS A 167 13.90 2.36 8.79
N LEU A 168 13.63 1.09 8.44
CA LEU A 168 12.87 0.18 9.30
C LEU A 168 13.60 -0.13 10.60
N ILE A 169 14.90 -0.41 10.54
CA ILE A 169 15.71 -0.67 11.73
C ILE A 169 15.73 0.57 12.63
N VAL A 170 15.96 1.75 12.07
CA VAL A 170 15.94 3.02 12.81
C VAL A 170 14.57 3.27 13.43
N SER A 171 13.48 3.03 12.69
CA SER A 171 12.13 3.13 13.22
C SER A 171 11.89 2.20 14.40
N LEU A 172 12.34 0.94 14.29
CA LEU A 172 12.24 -0.05 15.36
C LEU A 172 13.02 0.37 16.61
N LEU A 173 14.23 0.88 16.45
CA LEU A 173 15.05 1.38 17.56
C LEU A 173 14.38 2.56 18.28
N PHE A 174 13.77 3.48 17.56
CA PHE A 174 13.01 4.57 18.16
C PHE A 174 11.72 4.10 18.82
N ALA A 175 11.06 3.08 18.29
CA ALA A 175 9.89 2.46 18.93
C ALA A 175 10.25 1.84 20.28
N PHE A 176 11.39 1.14 20.39
CA PHE A 176 11.90 0.62 21.67
C PHE A 176 12.24 1.74 22.67
N LYS A 177 12.68 2.90 22.21
CA LYS A 177 12.95 4.07 23.06
C LYS A 177 11.68 4.87 23.42
N GLY A 178 10.49 4.47 22.97
CA GLY A 178 9.24 5.19 23.18
C GLY A 178 9.13 6.50 22.39
N ALA A 179 10.06 6.78 21.46
CA ALA A 179 10.08 7.98 20.65
C ALA A 179 9.14 7.85 19.43
N SER A 180 7.83 7.76 19.68
CA SER A 180 6.81 7.44 18.68
C SER A 180 6.80 8.38 17.46
N ALA A 181 7.13 9.68 17.63
CA ALA A 181 7.21 10.62 16.52
C ALA A 181 8.32 10.25 15.52
N LYS A 182 9.51 9.94 16.01
CA LYS A 182 10.63 9.52 15.18
C LYS A 182 10.36 8.14 14.56
N ALA A 183 9.82 7.20 15.34
CA ALA A 183 9.43 5.89 14.85
C ALA A 183 8.40 5.99 13.71
N PHE A 184 7.37 6.84 13.85
CA PHE A 184 6.37 7.10 12.82
C PHE A 184 7.01 7.64 11.53
N THR A 185 7.87 8.66 11.64
CA THR A 185 8.51 9.30 10.48
C THR A 185 9.41 8.31 9.73
N PHE A 186 10.29 7.59 10.43
CA PHE A 186 11.16 6.62 9.78
C PHE A 186 10.41 5.43 9.18
N ASN A 187 9.31 4.99 9.81
CA ASN A 187 8.46 3.96 9.23
C ASN A 187 7.75 4.46 7.95
N SER A 188 7.30 5.72 7.91
CA SER A 188 6.72 6.32 6.71
C SER A 188 7.73 6.40 5.56
N ILE A 189 8.96 6.80 5.85
CA ILE A 189 10.04 6.83 4.85
C ILE A 189 10.36 5.40 4.35
N ALA A 190 10.40 4.42 5.26
CA ALA A 190 10.63 3.03 4.90
C ALA A 190 9.55 2.48 3.96
N ILE A 191 8.27 2.79 4.23
CA ILE A 191 7.16 2.41 3.33
C ILE A 191 7.32 3.08 1.95
N ALA A 192 7.67 4.36 1.89
CA ALA A 192 7.92 5.05 0.62
C ALA A 192 9.07 4.41 -0.17
N MET A 193 10.17 4.05 0.52
CA MET A 193 11.31 3.35 -0.11
C MET A 193 10.93 1.92 -0.55
N ALA A 194 10.08 1.22 0.21
CA ALA A 194 9.58 -0.09 -0.19
C ALA A 194 8.70 -0.02 -1.45
N VAL A 195 7.86 1.01 -1.59
CA VAL A 195 7.10 1.26 -2.82
C VAL A 195 8.04 1.57 -3.99
N ALA A 196 9.05 2.42 -3.78
CA ALA A 196 10.06 2.71 -4.80
C ALA A 196 10.83 1.44 -5.23
N TRP A 197 11.13 0.53 -4.29
CA TRP A 197 11.72 -0.77 -4.58
C TRP A 197 10.83 -1.61 -5.50
N VAL A 198 9.52 -1.68 -5.26
CA VAL A 198 8.58 -2.41 -6.13
C VAL A 198 8.66 -1.88 -7.57
N PHE A 199 8.59 -0.56 -7.75
CA PHE A 199 8.66 0.03 -9.10
C PHE A 199 10.03 -0.15 -9.75
N ALA A 200 11.12 -0.09 -8.98
CA ALA A 200 12.45 -0.38 -9.49
C ALA A 200 12.59 -1.84 -9.95
N MET A 201 11.97 -2.80 -9.24
CA MET A 201 11.93 -4.21 -9.64
C MET A 201 11.11 -4.44 -10.91
N LEU A 202 10.10 -3.61 -11.19
CA LEU A 202 9.28 -3.72 -12.39
C LEU A 202 9.99 -3.15 -13.63
N PHE A 203 10.82 -2.13 -13.47
CA PHE A 203 11.45 -1.43 -14.60
C PHE A 203 12.19 -2.39 -15.54
N PRO A 204 12.05 -2.25 -16.89
CA PRO A 204 11.32 -1.24 -17.66
C PRO A 204 9.84 -1.57 -17.93
N ASN A 205 9.30 -2.61 -17.33
CA ASN A 205 7.94 -3.06 -17.54
C ASN A 205 6.97 -2.38 -16.55
N VAL A 206 5.73 -2.20 -16.96
CA VAL A 206 4.60 -1.83 -16.07
C VAL A 206 4.03 -3.09 -15.43
N MET A 207 3.93 -4.17 -16.20
CA MET A 207 3.46 -5.48 -15.76
C MET A 207 4.34 -6.56 -16.34
N LYS A 208 4.90 -7.42 -15.48
CA LYS A 208 5.69 -8.57 -15.91
C LYS A 208 4.78 -9.76 -16.18
N SER A 209 5.04 -10.49 -17.25
CA SER A 209 4.45 -11.81 -17.47
C SER A 209 5.25 -12.87 -16.70
N SER A 210 4.54 -13.82 -16.08
CA SER A 210 5.13 -15.00 -15.45
C SER A 210 5.27 -16.17 -16.41
N ILE A 211 4.76 -16.05 -17.64
CA ILE A 211 4.78 -17.10 -18.68
C ILE A 211 6.00 -16.93 -19.56
N ASP A 212 6.11 -15.79 -20.24
CA ASP A 212 7.24 -15.46 -21.10
C ASP A 212 7.57 -13.96 -20.98
N PRO A 213 8.86 -13.56 -20.90
CA PRO A 213 9.27 -12.16 -20.89
C PRO A 213 8.76 -11.33 -22.07
N ALA A 214 8.58 -11.95 -23.26
CA ALA A 214 8.04 -11.28 -24.45
C ALA A 214 6.60 -10.79 -24.28
N TYR A 215 5.83 -11.38 -23.37
CA TYR A 215 4.45 -10.98 -23.07
C TYR A 215 4.36 -9.86 -22.03
N SER A 216 5.48 -9.41 -21.50
CA SER A 216 5.50 -8.33 -20.51
C SER A 216 5.11 -7.01 -21.15
N LEU A 217 4.27 -6.24 -20.46
CA LEU A 217 3.82 -4.93 -20.90
C LEU A 217 4.87 -3.87 -20.49
N THR A 218 5.52 -3.27 -21.47
CA THR A 218 6.53 -2.23 -21.24
C THR A 218 5.91 -0.86 -20.99
N ILE A 219 6.68 0.05 -20.37
CA ILE A 219 6.26 1.45 -20.16
C ILE A 219 5.94 2.12 -21.50
N ALA A 220 6.73 1.87 -22.55
CA ALA A 220 6.52 2.45 -23.87
C ALA A 220 5.18 2.04 -24.50
N GLN A 221 4.81 0.76 -24.36
CA GLN A 221 3.54 0.22 -24.89
C GLN A 221 2.31 0.69 -24.10
N SER A 222 2.45 0.89 -22.78
CA SER A 222 1.36 1.33 -21.89
C SER A 222 1.20 2.85 -21.85
N SER A 223 2.13 3.60 -22.41
CA SER A 223 2.12 5.06 -22.39
C SER A 223 0.99 5.61 -23.26
N ALA A 224 0.26 6.57 -22.71
CA ALA A 224 -0.75 7.31 -23.45
C ALA A 224 -0.10 8.16 -24.57
N SER A 225 -0.91 8.62 -25.53
CA SER A 225 -0.44 9.52 -26.58
C SER A 225 0.17 10.81 -26.02
N ALA A 226 1.11 11.41 -26.72
CA ALA A 226 1.82 12.63 -26.27
C ALA A 226 0.87 13.76 -25.86
N GLY A 227 -0.23 13.96 -26.57
CA GLY A 227 -1.24 14.95 -26.22
C GLY A 227 -1.93 14.66 -24.86
N THR A 228 -2.29 13.40 -24.64
CA THR A 228 -2.89 12.95 -23.38
C THR A 228 -1.92 13.10 -22.22
N GLN A 229 -0.65 12.75 -22.43
CA GLN A 229 0.38 12.90 -21.39
C GLN A 229 0.59 14.36 -20.99
N ILE A 230 0.59 15.30 -21.96
CA ILE A 230 0.69 16.74 -21.66
C ILE A 230 -0.48 17.21 -20.79
N VAL A 231 -1.71 16.87 -21.18
CA VAL A 231 -2.91 17.26 -20.41
C VAL A 231 -2.87 16.68 -18.99
N MET A 232 -2.54 15.40 -18.85
CA MET A 232 -2.43 14.75 -17.52
C MET A 232 -1.33 15.37 -16.67
N THR A 233 -0.18 15.70 -17.28
CA THR A 233 0.95 16.33 -16.58
C THR A 233 0.59 17.73 -16.08
N VAL A 234 -0.02 18.55 -16.93
CA VAL A 234 -0.48 19.91 -16.54
C VAL A 234 -1.52 19.83 -15.43
N ALA A 235 -2.49 18.94 -15.55
CA ALA A 235 -3.50 18.72 -14.50
C ALA A 235 -2.84 18.29 -13.18
N ALA A 236 -1.89 17.36 -13.22
CA ALA A 236 -1.18 16.89 -12.05
C ALA A 236 -0.36 18.01 -11.38
N ILE A 237 0.38 18.81 -12.15
CA ILE A 237 1.17 19.94 -11.62
C ILE A 237 0.28 20.96 -10.88
N ILE A 238 -0.96 21.15 -11.32
CA ILE A 238 -1.90 22.09 -10.67
C ILE A 238 -2.60 21.42 -9.48
N LEU A 239 -3.17 20.22 -9.67
CA LEU A 239 -4.04 19.61 -8.67
C LEU A 239 -3.27 18.99 -7.50
N VAL A 240 -2.11 18.37 -7.75
CA VAL A 240 -1.34 17.70 -6.69
C VAL A 240 -0.88 18.67 -5.60
N PRO A 241 -0.31 19.85 -5.90
CA PRO A 241 0.04 20.84 -4.87
C PRO A 241 -1.16 21.33 -4.07
N ILE A 242 -2.33 21.51 -4.69
CA ILE A 242 -3.56 21.93 -4.02
C ILE A 242 -4.01 20.85 -3.02
N VAL A 243 -4.05 19.59 -3.45
CA VAL A 243 -4.43 18.47 -2.58
C VAL A 243 -3.44 18.28 -1.43
N LEU A 244 -2.13 18.39 -1.71
CA LEU A 244 -1.10 18.32 -0.68
C LEU A 244 -1.23 19.47 0.33
N GLY A 245 -1.45 20.70 -0.16
CA GLY A 245 -1.67 21.85 0.69
C GLY A 245 -2.88 21.69 1.60
N TYR A 246 -4.00 21.23 1.06
CA TYR A 246 -5.20 20.91 1.84
C TYR A 246 -4.94 19.81 2.88
N THR A 247 -4.23 18.75 2.49
CA THR A 247 -3.92 17.64 3.39
C THR A 247 -3.02 18.09 4.54
N ILE A 248 -1.97 18.86 4.25
CA ILE A 248 -1.06 19.42 5.25
C ILE A 248 -1.83 20.34 6.20
N TRP A 249 -2.67 21.22 5.65
CA TRP A 249 -3.50 22.11 6.45
C TRP A 249 -4.46 21.36 7.36
N SER A 250 -5.13 20.32 6.85
CA SER A 250 -6.03 19.47 7.62
C SER A 250 -5.30 18.78 8.79
N VAL A 251 -4.13 18.18 8.52
CA VAL A 251 -3.31 17.54 9.57
C VAL A 251 -2.85 18.57 10.63
N TYR A 252 -2.53 19.79 10.19
CA TYR A 252 -2.14 20.87 11.09
C TYR A 252 -3.29 21.34 11.98
N MET A 253 -4.50 21.49 11.43
CA MET A 253 -5.70 21.86 12.19
C MET A 253 -6.04 20.84 13.27
N PHE A 254 -5.94 19.55 12.96
CA PHE A 254 -6.24 18.45 13.90
C PHE A 254 -4.98 17.93 14.62
N ARG A 255 -3.97 18.79 14.85
CA ARG A 255 -2.72 18.38 15.50
C ARG A 255 -2.85 18.12 17.00
N ALA A 256 -3.90 18.63 17.67
CA ALA A 256 -4.12 18.46 19.11
C ALA A 256 -4.26 16.97 19.48
N ARG A 257 -3.80 16.61 20.67
CA ARG A 257 -3.99 15.28 21.23
C ARG A 257 -5.42 15.12 21.73
N ILE A 258 -5.95 13.91 21.57
CA ILE A 258 -7.28 13.54 22.08
C ILE A 258 -7.06 12.94 23.46
N SER A 259 -7.51 13.66 24.49
CA SER A 259 -7.59 13.13 25.86
C SER A 259 -8.94 12.46 26.05
N VAL A 260 -8.94 11.20 26.48
CA VAL A 260 -10.14 10.53 26.94
C VAL A 260 -10.38 10.99 28.37
N ALA A 261 -11.32 11.90 28.58
CA ALA A 261 -11.81 12.19 29.93
C ALA A 261 -12.33 10.87 30.54
N PRO A 262 -11.99 10.55 31.81
CA PRO A 262 -12.54 9.37 32.45
C PRO A 262 -14.07 9.41 32.37
N ALA A 263 -14.67 8.26 32.07
CA ALA A 263 -16.12 8.10 31.81
C ALA A 263 -17.04 8.41 33.01
N GLY A 264 -16.58 9.20 33.94
CA GLY A 264 -17.27 9.65 35.16
C GLY A 264 -17.31 11.17 35.30
N GLY A 265 -18.01 11.84 34.38
CA GLY A 265 -18.31 13.25 34.55
C GLY A 265 -17.48 14.16 33.62
N LEU A 266 -18.08 14.50 32.50
CA LEU A 266 -17.79 15.77 31.83
C LEU A 266 -18.27 16.85 32.80
N GLU A 267 -17.36 17.48 33.52
CA GLU A 267 -17.70 18.72 34.28
C GLU A 267 -18.27 19.72 33.26
N PRO A 268 -19.47 20.27 33.51
CA PRO A 268 -20.13 21.19 32.58
C PRO A 268 -19.28 22.39 32.17
N ASP A 269 -18.30 22.77 32.99
CA ASP A 269 -17.42 23.91 32.78
C ASP A 269 -16.39 23.68 31.67
N LYS A 270 -15.90 22.44 31.51
CA LYS A 270 -14.95 22.11 30.43
C LYS A 270 -15.61 22.01 29.05
N ILE A 271 -16.93 21.74 29.01
CA ILE A 271 -17.69 21.80 27.75
C ILE A 271 -17.85 23.24 27.28
N ARG A 272 -17.99 24.20 28.21
CA ARG A 272 -18.09 25.64 27.89
C ARG A 272 -16.78 26.23 27.37
N GLU A 273 -15.62 25.82 27.90
CA GLU A 273 -14.32 26.26 27.38
C GLU A 273 -14.06 25.77 25.96
N GLY A 274 -14.42 24.52 25.63
CA GLY A 274 -14.33 23.98 24.28
C GLY A 274 -15.28 24.64 23.28
N ALA A 275 -16.47 25.05 23.71
CA ALA A 275 -17.44 25.72 22.86
C ALA A 275 -17.05 27.18 22.56
N ASN A 276 -16.37 27.87 23.46
CA ASN A 276 -15.88 29.25 23.25
C ASN A 276 -14.71 29.32 22.26
N PHE A 277 -14.01 28.20 22.03
CA PHE A 277 -12.94 28.15 21.01
C PHE A 277 -13.48 28.09 19.56
N LEU A 278 -14.74 27.69 19.37
CA LEU A 278 -15.38 27.62 18.05
C LEU A 278 -16.12 28.90 17.64
N VAL A 279 -16.20 29.89 18.49
CA VAL A 279 -16.96 31.16 18.28
C VAL A 279 -16.08 32.41 18.32
N GLY A 280 -14.75 32.25 18.51
CA GLY A 280 -13.78 33.33 18.51
C GLY A 280 -12.96 33.46 17.21
#